data_f72cdfb72507fd9a48a9434de4040804
#
_entry.id   f72cdfb72507fd9a48a9434de4040804
#
_cell.length_a   1.000
_cell.length_b   1.000
_cell.length_c   1.000
_cell.angle_alpha   90.00
_cell.angle_beta   90.00
_cell.angle_gamma   90.00
#
_symmetry.space_group_name_H-M   'P 1'
#
loop_
_entity.id
_entity.type
_entity.pdbx_description
1 polymer ?
#
loop_
_entity_poly.entity_id
_entity_poly.type
_entity_poly.pdbx_seq_one_letter_code
_entity_poly.pdbx_strand_id
1 'polypeptide(L)'
;MSIKSDRWIRRMSEQHGMIEPFETGQVKQANGQRIVSYGTSSYGYDVRCSREFKVFTNINSTIVDPKHFDSGSFVDITADECIIPPNSFALARTVEYFRIPRDTLVVCLGKSTYARCGIIVNVTPLEPEWEGHVTLEFSNTTPLPARIYANEGVAQMLFFQAAADDICETSYRDRGGKYQGQTGVTLPRT
;
A
#
# COMPACT_ATOMS: atom_id res chain seq x y z
N MET A 1 -21.45 9.80 -1.58
CA MET A 1 -20.28 8.98 -1.19
C MET A 1 -20.11 9.03 0.32
N SER A 2 -19.86 7.89 0.99
CA SER A 2 -19.69 7.83 2.45
C SER A 2 -18.49 6.99 2.84
N ILE A 3 -17.74 7.46 3.86
CA ILE A 3 -16.66 6.68 4.48
C ILE A 3 -17.24 5.44 5.20
N LYS A 4 -16.53 4.32 5.16
CA LYS A 4 -16.99 3.03 5.71
C LYS A 4 -16.33 2.71 7.04
N SER A 5 -17.16 2.24 7.97
CA SER A 5 -16.73 1.83 9.31
C SER A 5 -16.14 0.41 9.32
N ASP A 6 -15.54 0.07 10.44
CA ASP A 6 -15.02 -1.27 10.75
C ASP A 6 -16.03 -2.40 10.51
N ARG A 7 -17.32 -2.20 10.84
CA ARG A 7 -18.39 -3.18 10.56
C ARG A 7 -18.54 -3.49 9.07
N TRP A 8 -18.48 -2.48 8.24
CA TRP A 8 -18.56 -2.65 6.79
C TRP A 8 -17.30 -3.34 6.26
N ILE A 9 -16.11 -2.92 6.72
CA ILE A 9 -14.82 -3.51 6.32
C ILE A 9 -14.77 -4.98 6.66
N ARG A 10 -15.15 -5.38 7.90
CA ARG A 10 -15.24 -6.80 8.32
C ARG A 10 -16.18 -7.58 7.41
N ARG A 11 -17.41 -7.10 7.22
CA ARG A 11 -18.39 -7.78 6.36
C ARG A 11 -17.87 -7.99 4.94
N MET A 12 -17.29 -6.97 4.32
CA MET A 12 -16.77 -7.06 2.96
C MET A 12 -15.57 -8.00 2.86
N SER A 13 -14.70 -8.00 3.85
CA SER A 13 -13.53 -8.90 3.85
C SER A 13 -13.91 -10.35 4.13
N GLU A 14 -14.76 -10.60 5.13
CA GLU A 14 -15.16 -11.96 5.53
C GLU A 14 -16.12 -12.63 4.52
N GLN A 15 -17.06 -11.88 3.94
CA GLN A 15 -18.08 -12.43 3.04
C GLN A 15 -17.73 -12.34 1.57
N HIS A 16 -16.88 -11.39 1.17
CA HIS A 16 -16.55 -11.12 -0.23
C HIS A 16 -15.04 -11.13 -0.55
N GLY A 17 -14.19 -11.43 0.45
CA GLY A 17 -12.75 -11.52 0.25
C GLY A 17 -12.10 -10.20 -0.18
N MET A 18 -12.65 -9.05 0.27
CA MET A 18 -12.14 -7.73 -0.13
C MET A 18 -10.68 -7.52 0.27
N ILE A 19 -10.26 -8.04 1.44
CA ILE A 19 -8.88 -7.98 1.96
C ILE A 19 -8.46 -9.39 2.36
N GLU A 20 -7.29 -9.85 1.91
CA GLU A 20 -6.79 -11.20 2.20
C GLU A 20 -5.24 -11.20 2.30
N PRO A 21 -4.63 -11.67 3.41
CA PRO A 21 -5.27 -12.08 4.66
C PRO A 21 -5.87 -10.90 5.43
N PHE A 22 -6.93 -11.15 6.18
CA PHE A 22 -7.70 -10.13 6.88
C PHE A 22 -7.58 -10.24 8.40
N GLU A 23 -7.37 -9.10 9.08
CA GLU A 23 -7.34 -8.97 10.53
C GLU A 23 -8.56 -8.18 11.02
N THR A 24 -9.40 -8.80 11.84
CA THR A 24 -10.67 -8.23 12.30
C THR A 24 -10.52 -7.06 13.29
N GLY A 25 -9.35 -6.90 13.89
CA GLY A 25 -9.02 -5.85 14.86
C GLY A 25 -7.57 -5.41 14.72
N GLN A 26 -7.14 -4.52 15.63
CA GLN A 26 -5.77 -4.03 15.66
C GLN A 26 -4.81 -5.02 16.34
N VAL A 27 -3.83 -5.52 15.61
CA VAL A 27 -2.70 -6.31 16.13
C VAL A 27 -1.59 -5.33 16.54
N LYS A 28 -1.16 -5.39 17.79
CA LYS A 28 -0.17 -4.47 18.39
C LYS A 28 1.09 -5.17 18.92
N GLN A 29 1.08 -6.49 18.90
CA GLN A 29 2.19 -7.32 19.39
C GLN A 29 2.34 -8.55 18.51
N ALA A 30 3.58 -8.97 18.27
CA ALA A 30 3.93 -10.23 17.65
C ALA A 30 5.11 -10.83 18.41
N ASN A 31 5.08 -12.14 18.67
CA ASN A 31 6.15 -12.86 19.40
C ASN A 31 6.54 -12.21 20.73
N GLY A 32 5.57 -11.63 21.47
CA GLY A 32 5.80 -10.97 22.75
C GLY A 32 6.43 -9.56 22.65
N GLN A 33 6.66 -9.05 21.46
CA GLN A 33 7.22 -7.71 21.22
C GLN A 33 6.16 -6.75 20.66
N ARG A 34 6.30 -5.46 20.99
CA ARG A 34 5.47 -4.41 20.39
C ARG A 34 5.89 -4.20 18.93
N ILE A 35 4.90 -4.08 18.07
CA ILE A 35 5.06 -3.82 16.64
C ILE A 35 4.32 -2.54 16.24
N VAL A 36 4.61 -1.99 15.07
CA VAL A 36 3.77 -0.97 14.45
C VAL A 36 2.46 -1.64 14.04
N SER A 37 1.37 -1.25 14.70
CA SER A 37 0.07 -1.94 14.62
C SER A 37 -0.50 -2.02 13.20
N TYR A 38 -1.24 -3.10 12.93
CA TYR A 38 -1.97 -3.30 11.66
C TYR A 38 -3.34 -3.91 11.90
N GLY A 39 -4.17 -3.99 10.85
CA GLY A 39 -5.52 -4.55 10.91
C GLY A 39 -6.61 -3.49 10.95
N THR A 40 -7.85 -3.91 11.25
CA THR A 40 -9.04 -3.07 11.19
C THR A 40 -9.03 -2.00 12.27
N SER A 41 -9.18 -0.72 11.85
CA SER A 41 -9.42 0.45 12.72
C SER A 41 -10.88 0.90 12.61
N SER A 42 -11.27 2.00 13.28
CA SER A 42 -12.66 2.47 13.31
C SER A 42 -13.25 2.80 11.92
N TYR A 43 -12.46 3.42 11.04
CA TYR A 43 -12.86 3.82 9.69
C TYR A 43 -11.77 3.53 8.64
N GLY A 44 -11.05 2.43 8.81
CA GLY A 44 -9.99 2.06 7.88
C GLY A 44 -9.36 0.71 8.22
N TYR A 45 -8.37 0.35 7.43
CA TYR A 45 -7.55 -0.84 7.60
C TYR A 45 -6.08 -0.48 7.48
N ASP A 46 -5.30 -0.78 8.52
CA ASP A 46 -3.86 -0.57 8.52
C ASP A 46 -3.17 -1.77 7.84
N VAL A 47 -2.53 -1.51 6.70
CA VAL A 47 -1.87 -2.55 5.90
C VAL A 47 -0.45 -2.80 6.34
N ARG A 48 0.00 -4.05 6.14
CA ARG A 48 1.37 -4.49 6.40
C ARG A 48 2.26 -4.34 5.16
N CYS A 49 3.52 -4.02 5.40
CA CYS A 49 4.56 -4.13 4.38
C CYS A 49 5.03 -5.60 4.25
N SER A 50 5.18 -6.10 3.03
CA SER A 50 5.79 -7.43 2.79
C SER A 50 7.31 -7.39 3.02
N ARG A 51 7.98 -8.55 2.87
CA ARG A 51 9.43 -8.67 2.97
C ARG A 51 10.18 -8.31 1.67
N GLU A 52 9.43 -8.00 0.60
CA GLU A 52 9.98 -7.70 -0.72
C GLU A 52 10.11 -6.19 -0.90
N PHE A 53 11.33 -5.72 -1.11
CA PHE A 53 11.66 -4.31 -1.29
C PHE A 53 12.48 -4.10 -2.55
N LYS A 54 12.30 -2.94 -3.17
CA LYS A 54 13.17 -2.41 -4.21
C LYS A 54 13.69 -1.05 -3.74
N VAL A 55 14.96 -0.98 -3.38
CA VAL A 55 15.60 0.24 -2.90
C VAL A 55 16.22 0.98 -4.08
N PHE A 56 15.86 2.25 -4.24
CA PHE A 56 16.38 3.09 -5.32
C PHE A 56 17.88 3.33 -5.17
N THR A 57 18.59 3.24 -6.28
CA THR A 57 20.01 3.58 -6.42
C THR A 57 20.22 4.46 -7.65
N ASN A 58 21.13 5.43 -7.56
CA ASN A 58 21.48 6.35 -8.65
C ASN A 58 22.73 5.92 -9.44
N ILE A 59 23.19 4.68 -9.25
CA ILE A 59 24.45 4.20 -9.85
C ILE A 59 24.33 4.09 -11.37
N ASN A 60 23.18 3.67 -11.87
CA ASN A 60 22.97 3.30 -13.28
C ASN A 60 22.20 4.35 -14.09
N SER A 61 21.74 5.44 -13.48
CA SER A 61 20.94 6.45 -14.18
C SER A 61 21.27 7.86 -13.73
N THR A 62 21.26 8.80 -14.66
CA THR A 62 21.49 10.24 -14.42
C THR A 62 20.20 11.04 -14.28
N ILE A 63 19.07 10.45 -14.64
CA ILE A 63 17.74 11.08 -14.59
C ILE A 63 16.67 10.03 -14.26
N VAL A 64 15.65 10.42 -13.52
CA VAL A 64 14.45 9.61 -13.30
C VAL A 64 13.41 10.02 -14.34
N ASP A 65 13.13 9.14 -15.31
CA ASP A 65 12.13 9.38 -16.36
C ASP A 65 11.02 8.30 -16.24
N PRO A 66 9.76 8.68 -15.94
CA PRO A 66 8.67 7.71 -15.83
C PRO A 66 8.31 7.01 -17.14
N LYS A 67 8.67 7.57 -18.29
CA LYS A 67 8.43 6.96 -19.61
C LYS A 67 9.53 6.00 -20.02
N HIS A 68 10.75 6.20 -19.53
CA HIS A 68 11.94 5.41 -19.84
C HIS A 68 12.64 4.98 -18.55
N PHE A 69 11.86 4.45 -17.62
CA PHE A 69 12.38 4.08 -16.31
C PHE A 69 13.35 2.89 -16.41
N ASP A 70 14.59 3.12 -15.94
CA ASP A 70 15.61 2.07 -15.91
C ASP A 70 15.39 1.15 -14.68
N SER A 71 15.03 -0.12 -14.92
CA SER A 71 14.85 -1.12 -13.88
C SER A 71 16.14 -1.40 -13.09
N GLY A 72 17.31 -1.15 -13.67
CA GLY A 72 18.61 -1.21 -12.99
C GLY A 72 18.82 -0.14 -11.93
N SER A 73 17.90 0.83 -11.82
CA SER A 73 17.90 1.84 -10.75
C SER A 73 17.37 1.32 -9.41
N PHE A 74 17.07 0.02 -9.28
CA PHE A 74 16.67 -0.59 -8.02
C PHE A 74 17.57 -1.77 -7.64
N VAL A 75 17.78 -1.91 -6.32
CA VAL A 75 18.33 -3.10 -5.70
C VAL A 75 17.20 -3.86 -5.03
N ASP A 76 17.02 -5.13 -5.39
CA ASP A 76 16.04 -6.03 -4.81
C ASP A 76 16.53 -6.57 -3.47
N ILE A 77 15.68 -6.46 -2.44
CA ILE A 77 15.98 -6.93 -1.09
C ILE A 77 14.79 -7.75 -0.58
N THR A 78 15.06 -8.91 -0.01
CA THR A 78 14.09 -9.71 0.74
C THR A 78 14.58 -9.85 2.18
N ALA A 79 13.96 -9.13 3.11
CA ALA A 79 14.39 -9.07 4.50
C ALA A 79 13.24 -8.72 5.46
N ASP A 80 13.47 -8.87 6.77
CA ASP A 80 12.51 -8.47 7.81
C ASP A 80 12.52 -6.96 8.06
N GLU A 81 13.52 -6.26 7.55
CA GLU A 81 13.61 -4.80 7.58
C GLU A 81 14.30 -4.27 6.32
N CYS A 82 13.93 -3.05 5.93
CA CYS A 82 14.55 -2.33 4.82
C CYS A 82 15.15 -1.02 5.34
N ILE A 83 16.37 -0.72 4.93
CA ILE A 83 17.02 0.57 5.19
C ILE A 83 16.99 1.41 3.92
N ILE A 84 16.25 2.51 3.97
CA ILE A 84 16.17 3.48 2.87
C ILE A 84 17.27 4.54 3.08
N PRO A 85 18.16 4.76 2.11
CA PRO A 85 19.19 5.79 2.21
C PRO A 85 18.63 7.20 2.45
N PRO A 86 19.42 8.14 2.98
CA PRO A 86 19.01 9.54 3.13
C PRO A 86 18.49 10.13 1.82
N ASN A 87 17.39 10.88 1.88
CA ASN A 87 16.80 11.57 0.71
C ASN A 87 16.55 10.65 -0.50
N SER A 88 16.26 9.37 -0.24
CA SER A 88 16.00 8.35 -1.26
C SER A 88 14.62 7.72 -1.05
N PHE A 89 14.28 6.73 -1.85
CA PHE A 89 13.00 6.04 -1.77
C PHE A 89 13.14 4.54 -1.99
N ALA A 90 12.10 3.82 -1.60
CA ALA A 90 11.98 2.40 -1.86
C ALA A 90 10.55 2.05 -2.25
N LEU A 91 10.41 1.01 -3.04
CA LEU A 91 9.11 0.38 -3.32
C LEU A 91 9.01 -0.91 -2.52
N ALA A 92 7.81 -1.20 -2.05
CA ALA A 92 7.46 -2.49 -1.48
C ALA A 92 6.03 -2.86 -1.93
N ARG A 93 5.50 -3.96 -1.44
CA ARG A 93 4.08 -4.28 -1.62
C ARG A 93 3.42 -4.59 -0.28
N THR A 94 2.09 -4.53 -0.27
CA THR A 94 1.31 -5.00 0.87
C THR A 94 1.40 -6.52 1.03
N VAL A 95 1.31 -7.00 2.28
CA VAL A 95 1.03 -8.42 2.57
C VAL A 95 -0.37 -8.76 2.10
N GLU A 96 -1.30 -7.85 2.29
CA GLU A 96 -2.70 -7.98 1.92
C GLU A 96 -2.90 -7.88 0.41
N TYR A 97 -3.73 -8.77 -0.12
CA TYR A 97 -4.31 -8.71 -1.45
C TYR A 97 -5.68 -8.05 -1.36
N PHE A 98 -5.99 -7.13 -2.25
CA PHE A 98 -7.25 -6.39 -2.27
C PHE A 98 -8.10 -6.77 -3.48
N ARG A 99 -9.44 -6.77 -3.28
CA ARG A 99 -10.46 -6.86 -4.35
C ARG A 99 -11.48 -5.76 -4.10
N ILE A 100 -11.32 -4.64 -4.78
CA ILE A 100 -12.14 -3.44 -4.53
C ILE A 100 -13.49 -3.58 -5.22
N PRO A 101 -14.61 -3.40 -4.49
CA PRO A 101 -15.95 -3.43 -5.09
C PRO A 101 -16.15 -2.32 -6.13
N ARG A 102 -17.06 -2.52 -7.09
CA ARG A 102 -17.35 -1.57 -8.17
C ARG A 102 -17.89 -0.22 -7.67
N ASP A 103 -18.51 -0.19 -6.52
CA ASP A 103 -19.06 1.01 -5.90
C ASP A 103 -18.12 1.69 -4.90
N THR A 104 -16.86 1.25 -4.84
CA THR A 104 -15.92 1.65 -3.78
C THR A 104 -14.65 2.25 -4.35
N LEU A 105 -14.24 3.39 -3.79
CA LEU A 105 -12.93 4.02 -3.95
C LEU A 105 -12.14 3.86 -2.65
N VAL A 106 -10.84 3.52 -2.75
CA VAL A 106 -9.96 3.46 -1.58
C VAL A 106 -8.87 4.52 -1.66
N VAL A 107 -8.68 5.25 -0.57
CA VAL A 107 -7.60 6.22 -0.41
C VAL A 107 -6.63 5.69 0.63
N CYS A 108 -5.34 5.64 0.28
CA CYS A 108 -4.28 5.24 1.17
C CYS A 108 -3.58 6.47 1.78
N LEU A 109 -3.37 6.43 3.09
CA LEU A 109 -2.62 7.45 3.84
C LEU A 109 -1.49 6.78 4.61
N GLY A 110 -0.35 7.47 4.74
CA GLY A 110 0.76 7.01 5.56
C GLY A 110 0.38 6.87 7.04
N LYS A 111 0.98 5.89 7.71
CA LYS A 111 0.75 5.70 9.15
C LYS A 111 1.50 6.76 9.96
N SER A 112 0.82 7.30 10.97
CA SER A 112 1.33 8.41 11.80
C SER A 112 2.68 8.13 12.47
N THR A 113 2.99 6.86 12.75
CA THR A 113 4.28 6.44 13.32
C THR A 113 5.43 6.78 12.37
N TYR A 114 5.31 6.40 11.11
CA TYR A 114 6.31 6.69 10.08
C TYR A 114 6.32 8.16 9.65
N ALA A 115 5.13 8.77 9.53
CA ALA A 115 5.02 10.19 9.17
C ALA A 115 5.77 11.12 10.15
N ARG A 116 5.71 10.81 11.46
CA ARG A 116 6.45 11.56 12.49
C ARG A 116 7.97 11.34 12.48
N CYS A 117 8.43 10.33 11.74
CA CYS A 117 9.85 10.09 11.50
C CYS A 117 10.32 10.66 10.14
N GLY A 118 9.51 11.46 9.46
CA GLY A 118 9.83 12.01 8.15
C GLY A 118 9.79 10.97 7.02
N ILE A 119 9.06 9.88 7.20
CA ILE A 119 8.85 8.86 6.17
C ILE A 119 7.46 9.03 5.59
N ILE A 120 7.40 9.25 4.28
CA ILE A 120 6.15 9.39 3.54
C ILE A 120 5.84 8.04 2.87
N VAL A 121 4.61 7.57 3.02
CA VAL A 121 4.07 6.48 2.21
C VAL A 121 3.07 7.09 1.24
N ASN A 122 3.37 6.98 -0.04
CA ASN A 122 2.49 7.44 -1.11
C ASN A 122 1.87 6.21 -1.81
N VAL A 123 0.60 6.31 -2.14
CA VAL A 123 -0.13 5.33 -2.97
C VAL A 123 -1.25 6.09 -3.66
N THR A 124 -1.39 5.93 -4.96
CA THR A 124 -2.52 6.48 -5.69
C THR A 124 -3.82 5.76 -5.32
N PRO A 125 -5.00 6.38 -5.46
CA PRO A 125 -6.27 5.75 -5.09
C PRO A 125 -6.47 4.39 -5.76
N LEU A 126 -6.99 3.42 -5.02
CA LEU A 126 -7.43 2.14 -5.58
C LEU A 126 -8.84 2.35 -6.11
N GLU A 127 -8.98 2.25 -7.40
CA GLU A 127 -10.22 2.52 -8.10
C GLU A 127 -11.19 1.33 -8.08
N PRO A 128 -12.47 1.55 -8.42
CA PRO A 128 -13.47 0.48 -8.54
C PRO A 128 -12.99 -0.71 -9.37
N GLU A 129 -13.17 -1.92 -8.84
CA GLU A 129 -12.78 -3.22 -9.42
C GLU A 129 -11.27 -3.42 -9.64
N TRP A 130 -10.43 -2.55 -9.07
CA TRP A 130 -9.01 -2.85 -8.97
C TRP A 130 -8.78 -4.03 -8.02
N GLU A 131 -7.87 -4.93 -8.38
CA GLU A 131 -7.42 -6.00 -7.48
C GLU A 131 -5.91 -6.22 -7.58
N GLY A 132 -5.30 -6.68 -6.49
CA GLY A 132 -3.86 -6.94 -6.42
C GLY A 132 -3.26 -6.69 -5.04
N HIS A 133 -1.95 -6.91 -4.94
CA HIS A 133 -1.14 -6.35 -3.86
C HIS A 133 -0.81 -4.90 -4.20
N VAL A 134 -0.99 -3.99 -3.23
CA VAL A 134 -0.70 -2.58 -3.44
C VAL A 134 0.81 -2.35 -3.43
N THR A 135 1.34 -1.67 -4.44
CA THR A 135 2.72 -1.16 -4.37
C THR A 135 2.74 0.04 -3.44
N LEU A 136 3.60 -0.04 -2.42
CA LEU A 136 3.84 0.98 -1.41
C LEU A 136 5.08 1.78 -1.80
N GLU A 137 4.97 3.10 -1.87
CA GLU A 137 6.03 3.99 -2.31
C GLU A 137 6.54 4.79 -1.10
N PHE A 138 7.65 4.32 -0.51
CA PHE A 138 8.26 4.94 0.67
C PHE A 138 9.28 6.00 0.27
N SER A 139 9.12 7.23 0.75
CA SER A 139 10.11 8.29 0.61
C SER A 139 10.74 8.63 1.96
N ASN A 140 12.06 8.55 2.05
CA ASN A 140 12.83 9.03 3.19
C ASN A 140 13.21 10.49 2.96
N THR A 141 12.53 11.42 3.63
CA THR A 141 12.78 12.86 3.50
C THR A 141 13.84 13.36 4.49
N THR A 142 14.47 12.48 5.24
CA THR A 142 15.43 12.84 6.28
C THR A 142 16.89 12.70 5.80
N PRO A 143 17.84 13.41 6.42
CA PRO A 143 19.27 13.25 6.13
C PRO A 143 19.89 11.99 6.72
N LEU A 144 19.10 11.12 7.35
CA LEU A 144 19.54 9.87 7.97
C LEU A 144 18.94 8.66 7.25
N PRO A 145 19.60 7.48 7.28
CA PRO A 145 18.96 6.24 6.85
C PRO A 145 17.67 5.96 7.63
N ALA A 146 16.60 5.58 6.95
CA ALA A 146 15.31 5.28 7.55
C ALA A 146 15.00 3.78 7.49
N ARG A 147 14.42 3.23 8.57
CA ARG A 147 14.10 1.81 8.69
C ARG A 147 12.62 1.57 8.52
N ILE A 148 12.26 0.61 7.67
CA ILE A 148 10.91 0.07 7.49
C ILE A 148 10.91 -1.38 7.96
N TYR A 149 9.92 -1.78 8.74
CA TYR A 149 9.74 -3.13 9.23
C TYR A 149 8.76 -3.92 8.35
N ALA A 150 9.18 -5.08 7.88
CA ALA A 150 8.29 -6.02 7.18
C ALA A 150 7.28 -6.66 8.16
N ASN A 151 6.13 -7.07 7.62
CA ASN A 151 5.01 -7.66 8.36
C ASN A 151 4.40 -6.77 9.45
N GLU A 152 4.75 -5.49 9.48
CA GLU A 152 4.20 -4.48 10.36
C GLU A 152 3.39 -3.43 9.60
N GLY A 153 2.55 -2.67 10.32
CA GLY A 153 1.66 -1.66 9.73
C GLY A 153 2.41 -0.44 9.23
N VAL A 154 2.16 -0.03 7.98
CA VAL A 154 2.88 1.08 7.33
C VAL A 154 1.98 2.17 6.77
N ALA A 155 0.73 1.85 6.46
CA ALA A 155 -0.23 2.78 5.87
C ALA A 155 -1.65 2.40 6.24
N GLN A 156 -2.59 3.31 6.07
CA GLN A 156 -4.01 3.11 6.34
C GLN A 156 -4.84 3.28 5.08
N MET A 157 -5.70 2.30 4.80
CA MET A 157 -6.69 2.33 3.72
C MET A 157 -8.02 2.85 4.25
N LEU A 158 -8.55 3.90 3.63
CA LEU A 158 -9.88 4.47 3.88
C LEU A 158 -10.81 4.11 2.73
N PHE A 159 -11.98 3.57 3.05
CA PHE A 159 -12.94 3.09 2.06
C PHE A 159 -14.10 4.06 1.92
N PHE A 160 -14.40 4.48 0.70
CA PHE A 160 -15.49 5.38 0.35
C PHE A 160 -16.43 4.69 -0.63
N GLN A 161 -17.68 4.50 -0.24
CA GLN A 161 -18.70 3.88 -1.10
C GLN A 161 -19.57 4.94 -1.76
N ALA A 162 -19.80 4.82 -3.05
CA ALA A 162 -20.75 5.61 -3.81
C ALA A 162 -22.18 5.35 -3.35
N ALA A 163 -23.09 6.29 -3.61
CA ALA A 163 -24.52 6.03 -3.52
C ALA A 163 -24.97 5.07 -4.64
N ALA A 164 -26.09 4.39 -4.44
CA ALA A 164 -26.56 3.38 -5.39
C ALA A 164 -26.88 3.96 -6.79
N ASP A 165 -27.21 5.23 -6.86
CA ASP A 165 -27.51 6.00 -8.06
C ASP A 165 -26.30 6.76 -8.64
N ASP A 166 -25.10 6.58 -8.04
CA ASP A 166 -23.87 7.31 -8.41
C ASP A 166 -22.67 6.34 -8.53
N ILE A 167 -22.92 5.13 -9.05
CA ILE A 167 -21.87 4.14 -9.33
C ILE A 167 -21.22 4.49 -10.67
N CYS A 168 -19.87 4.37 -10.74
CA CYS A 168 -19.13 4.69 -11.94
C CYS A 168 -19.58 3.83 -13.15
N GLU A 169 -19.71 4.45 -14.32
CA GLU A 169 -20.02 3.75 -15.57
C GLU A 169 -18.88 2.86 -16.01
N THR A 170 -17.64 3.32 -15.85
CA THR A 170 -16.42 2.61 -16.28
C THR A 170 -15.48 2.42 -15.09
N SER A 171 -15.23 1.15 -14.74
CA SER A 171 -14.31 0.79 -13.66
C SER A 171 -12.85 0.72 -14.14
N TYR A 172 -11.91 0.53 -13.19
CA TYR A 172 -10.51 0.29 -13.52
C TYR A 172 -10.31 -0.96 -14.36
N ARG A 173 -11.06 -2.02 -14.10
CA ARG A 173 -11.06 -3.25 -14.87
C ARG A 173 -11.61 -3.05 -16.28
N ASP A 174 -12.73 -2.32 -16.42
CA ASP A 174 -13.38 -2.08 -17.71
C ASP A 174 -12.47 -1.36 -18.70
N ARG A 175 -11.64 -0.42 -18.23
CA ARG A 175 -10.69 0.32 -19.07
C ARG A 175 -9.32 -0.32 -19.19
N GLY A 176 -9.13 -1.57 -18.70
CA GLY A 176 -7.88 -2.29 -18.79
C GLY A 176 -6.73 -1.60 -18.05
N GLY A 177 -6.98 -1.15 -16.84
CA GLY A 177 -6.01 -0.40 -16.04
C GLY A 177 -4.67 -1.14 -15.91
N LYS A 178 -3.57 -0.42 -16.14
CA LYS A 178 -2.21 -0.99 -16.30
C LYS A 178 -1.65 -1.70 -15.07
N TYR A 179 -2.23 -1.50 -13.91
CA TYR A 179 -1.82 -2.12 -12.64
C TYR A 179 -2.83 -3.14 -12.11
N GLN A 180 -3.74 -3.62 -12.95
CA GLN A 180 -4.68 -4.68 -12.58
C GLN A 180 -3.97 -6.00 -12.31
N GLY A 181 -4.31 -6.68 -11.21
CA GLY A 181 -3.79 -8.00 -10.88
C GLY A 181 -2.33 -8.02 -10.43
N GLN A 182 -1.82 -6.96 -9.81
CA GLN A 182 -0.44 -6.92 -9.31
C GLN A 182 -0.17 -8.02 -8.27
N THR A 183 0.89 -8.81 -8.47
CA THR A 183 1.29 -9.88 -7.55
C THR A 183 2.61 -9.60 -6.83
N GLY A 184 3.44 -8.69 -7.34
CA GLY A 184 4.75 -8.32 -6.78
C GLY A 184 4.90 -6.80 -6.67
N VAL A 185 6.11 -6.34 -6.33
CA VAL A 185 6.47 -4.92 -6.37
C VAL A 185 6.55 -4.48 -7.82
N THR A 186 5.58 -3.67 -8.25
CA THR A 186 5.44 -3.28 -9.66
C THR A 186 6.18 -1.98 -9.93
N LEU A 187 6.99 -1.96 -10.99
CA LEU A 187 7.69 -0.78 -11.48
C LEU A 187 6.76 0.13 -12.29
N PRO A 188 7.15 1.41 -12.55
CA PRO A 188 6.39 2.33 -13.37
C PRO A 188 6.06 1.72 -14.75
N ARG A 189 4.81 1.93 -15.21
CA ARG A 189 4.32 1.55 -16.54
C ARG A 189 3.66 2.77 -17.17
N THR A 190 3.85 2.97 -18.46
CA THR A 190 3.21 4.03 -19.26
C THR A 190 2.16 3.45 -20.19
#